data_1db5d3d5ed25b9a8913daeafdf29b40f
#
_entry.id   1db5d3d5ed25b9a8913daeafdf29b40f
#
_cell.length_a   1.000
_cell.length_b   1.000
_cell.length_c   1.000
_cell.angle_alpha   90.00
_cell.angle_beta   90.00
_cell.angle_gamma   90.00
#
_symmetry.space_group_name_H-M   'P 1'
#
loop_
_entity.id
_entity.type
_entity.pdbx_description
1 polymer ?
#
loop_
_entity_poly.entity_id
_entity_poly.type
_entity_poly.pdbx_seq_one_letter_code
_entity_poly.pdbx_strand_id
1 'polypeptide(L)'
;KYALPIIGYLAAVVTIISGIVIFSSANNPSSFVAGHVVAGVGLITVCVATAATSSTRFSLIPANAKDTGHDVPQNAFTAGQERVLKGIAVIASAAAWIWAFVLLGQSEMHVAYFVAGHVMIGLACICTSLIALVATIARQVRNVYSATERNRWPKLVLLMGTVSLVWGVFVVFADSSSTNGVIGFIMVGLGLVCYSISSKVILLAKIWRHEFKLSNRIPIIPILTALTCLFLAAFAFELGTIHEDYFIPARVLTGLGAICFTLFSIVSILESGTSSK
;
A
#
# COMPACT_ATOMS: atom_id res chain seq x y z
N LYS A 1 17.86 -0.87 16.29
CA LYS A 1 17.10 -1.61 15.26
C LYS A 1 15.57 -1.43 15.41
N TYR A 2 15.03 -1.31 16.64
CA TYR A 2 13.57 -1.22 16.88
C TYR A 2 13.02 0.20 16.96
N ALA A 3 13.87 1.23 16.98
CA ALA A 3 13.42 2.63 17.08
C ALA A 3 12.50 3.05 15.92
N LEU A 4 12.86 2.71 14.67
CA LEU A 4 12.08 3.06 13.50
C LEU A 4 10.67 2.44 13.48
N PRO A 5 10.50 1.11 13.76
CA PRO A 5 9.17 0.53 13.91
C PRO A 5 8.34 1.18 15.02
N ILE A 6 8.93 1.48 16.18
CA ILE A 6 8.21 2.14 17.28
C ILE A 6 7.72 3.53 16.85
N ILE A 7 8.58 4.33 16.23
CA ILE A 7 8.21 5.63 15.68
C ILE A 7 7.07 5.46 14.65
N GLY A 8 7.14 4.42 13.81
CA GLY A 8 6.08 4.13 12.84
C GLY A 8 4.72 3.84 13.50
N TYR A 9 4.69 3.03 14.57
CA TYR A 9 3.44 2.77 15.29
C TYR A 9 2.92 4.01 16.03
N LEU A 10 3.79 4.81 16.63
CA LEU A 10 3.40 6.08 17.27
C LEU A 10 2.83 7.04 16.23
N ALA A 11 3.48 7.19 15.08
CA ALA A 11 2.96 8.00 13.98
C ALA A 11 1.59 7.50 13.50
N ALA A 12 1.39 6.18 13.40
CA ALA A 12 0.12 5.59 13.01
C ALA A 12 -1.00 5.95 14.01
N VAL A 13 -0.74 5.81 15.30
CA VAL A 13 -1.71 6.16 16.37
C VAL A 13 -2.07 7.64 16.29
N VAL A 14 -1.08 8.52 16.21
CA VAL A 14 -1.30 9.96 16.08
C VAL A 14 -2.13 10.27 14.83
N THR A 15 -1.81 9.64 13.69
CA THR A 15 -2.52 9.88 12.42
C THR A 15 -3.97 9.40 12.51
N ILE A 16 -4.25 8.22 13.11
CA ILE A 16 -5.61 7.72 13.30
C ILE A 16 -6.40 8.67 14.20
N ILE A 17 -5.85 9.05 15.36
CA ILE A 17 -6.51 9.96 16.30
C ILE A 17 -6.79 11.31 15.63
N SER A 18 -5.80 11.86 14.92
CA SER A 18 -5.97 13.13 14.19
C SER A 18 -7.09 13.03 13.15
N GLY A 19 -7.15 11.93 12.39
CA GLY A 19 -8.23 11.70 11.45
C GLY A 19 -9.60 11.66 12.12
N ILE A 20 -9.72 10.93 13.25
CA ILE A 20 -10.96 10.84 14.03
C ILE A 20 -11.38 12.22 14.55
N VAL A 21 -10.46 13.00 15.08
CA VAL A 21 -10.75 14.37 15.56
C VAL A 21 -11.23 15.26 14.40
N ILE A 22 -10.56 15.20 13.25
CA ILE A 22 -10.93 16.01 12.08
C ILE A 22 -12.34 15.68 11.60
N PHE A 23 -12.70 14.40 11.38
CA PHE A 23 -14.04 14.09 10.89
C PHE A 23 -15.13 14.25 11.94
N SER A 24 -14.82 14.04 13.24
CA SER A 24 -15.79 14.22 14.33
C SER A 24 -16.13 15.69 14.57
N SER A 25 -15.18 16.61 14.29
CA SER A 25 -15.37 18.06 14.40
C SER A 25 -15.68 18.72 13.05
N ALA A 26 -15.93 17.93 12.00
CA ALA A 26 -16.10 18.47 10.65
C ALA A 26 -17.41 19.25 10.52
N ASN A 27 -17.30 20.53 10.14
CA ASN A 27 -18.42 21.41 9.86
C ASN A 27 -18.71 21.51 8.35
N ASN A 28 -17.95 20.83 7.49
CA ASN A 28 -18.12 20.82 6.04
C ASN A 28 -17.73 19.45 5.45
N PRO A 29 -18.26 19.11 4.26
CA PRO A 29 -17.99 17.84 3.59
C PRO A 29 -16.51 17.56 3.36
N SER A 30 -15.71 18.57 3.01
CA SER A 30 -14.30 18.41 2.71
C SER A 30 -13.50 18.01 3.94
N SER A 31 -13.76 18.62 5.10
CA SER A 31 -13.10 18.23 6.37
C SER A 31 -13.53 16.83 6.81
N PHE A 32 -14.80 16.47 6.61
CA PHE A 32 -15.29 15.11 6.87
C PHE A 32 -14.52 14.07 6.05
N VAL A 33 -14.43 14.25 4.74
CA VAL A 33 -13.68 13.34 3.86
C VAL A 33 -12.22 13.30 4.24
N ALA A 34 -11.58 14.47 4.44
CA ALA A 34 -10.18 14.56 4.82
C ALA A 34 -9.86 13.80 6.10
N GLY A 35 -10.71 13.89 7.12
CA GLY A 35 -10.54 13.15 8.37
C GLY A 35 -10.55 11.63 8.18
N HIS A 36 -11.46 11.12 7.34
CA HIS A 36 -11.51 9.69 7.02
C HIS A 36 -10.27 9.23 6.25
N VAL A 37 -9.82 10.04 5.29
CA VAL A 37 -8.59 9.75 4.52
C VAL A 37 -7.37 9.70 5.46
N VAL A 38 -7.23 10.68 6.35
CA VAL A 38 -6.13 10.74 7.33
C VAL A 38 -6.16 9.50 8.24
N ALA A 39 -7.32 9.12 8.77
CA ALA A 39 -7.45 7.91 9.58
C ALA A 39 -7.09 6.63 8.79
N GLY A 40 -7.53 6.54 7.53
CA GLY A 40 -7.18 5.43 6.63
C GLY A 40 -5.68 5.35 6.33
N VAL A 41 -5.02 6.50 6.13
CA VAL A 41 -3.55 6.58 6.00
C VAL A 41 -2.87 6.09 7.30
N GLY A 42 -3.46 6.36 8.46
CA GLY A 42 -2.99 5.80 9.73
C GLY A 42 -3.02 4.27 9.76
N LEU A 43 -4.07 3.63 9.23
CA LEU A 43 -4.14 2.16 9.09
C LEU A 43 -3.07 1.62 8.13
N ILE A 44 -2.80 2.31 7.02
CA ILE A 44 -1.68 1.98 6.14
C ILE A 44 -0.36 2.08 6.91
N THR A 45 -0.18 3.12 7.71
CA THR A 45 1.03 3.32 8.52
C THR A 45 1.23 2.21 9.53
N VAL A 46 0.16 1.66 10.15
CA VAL A 46 0.23 0.43 10.98
C VAL A 46 0.81 -0.73 10.18
N CYS A 47 0.29 -0.97 8.96
CA CYS A 47 0.77 -2.06 8.11
C CYS A 47 2.24 -1.86 7.71
N VAL A 48 2.65 -0.63 7.38
CA VAL A 48 4.04 -0.29 7.02
C VAL A 48 4.97 -0.47 8.22
N ALA A 49 4.58 -0.01 9.42
CA ALA A 49 5.35 -0.21 10.65
C ALA A 49 5.50 -1.71 10.98
N THR A 50 4.47 -2.51 10.71
CA THR A 50 4.50 -3.96 10.86
C THR A 50 5.45 -4.61 9.85
N ALA A 51 5.46 -4.15 8.60
CA ALA A 51 6.43 -4.59 7.60
C ALA A 51 7.86 -4.21 7.99
N ALA A 52 8.07 -2.98 8.49
CA ALA A 52 9.35 -2.51 9.00
C ALA A 52 9.82 -3.36 10.20
N THR A 53 8.92 -3.70 11.13
CA THR A 53 9.21 -4.62 12.26
C THR A 53 9.65 -5.98 11.74
N SER A 54 8.95 -6.53 10.76
CA SER A 54 9.31 -7.79 10.11
C SER A 54 10.70 -7.71 9.46
N SER A 55 11.05 -6.56 8.90
CA SER A 55 12.33 -6.32 8.22
C SER A 55 13.52 -6.16 9.18
N THR A 56 13.31 -5.84 10.47
CA THR A 56 14.41 -5.65 11.44
C THR A 56 15.28 -6.89 11.62
N ARG A 57 14.73 -8.06 11.33
CA ARG A 57 15.41 -9.37 11.40
C ARG A 57 15.72 -9.93 10.01
N PHE A 58 15.35 -9.21 8.96
CA PHE A 58 15.70 -9.59 7.60
C PHE A 58 17.20 -9.31 7.40
N SER A 59 18.00 -10.36 7.44
CA SER A 59 19.36 -10.32 6.92
C SER A 59 19.33 -10.90 5.51
N LEU A 60 19.97 -10.22 4.57
CA LEU A 60 20.29 -10.84 3.28
C LEU A 60 21.12 -12.06 3.61
N ILE A 61 20.52 -13.26 3.58
CA ILE A 61 21.21 -14.51 3.84
C ILE A 61 22.27 -14.63 2.76
N PRO A 62 23.57 -14.74 3.12
CA PRO A 62 24.62 -14.92 2.13
C PRO A 62 24.29 -16.13 1.26
N ALA A 63 24.56 -16.02 -0.04
CA ALA A 63 24.28 -17.07 -1.00
C ALA A 63 24.83 -18.46 -0.59
N ASN A 64 25.86 -18.49 0.22
CA ASN A 64 26.56 -19.68 0.70
C ASN A 64 25.87 -20.41 1.87
N ALA A 65 24.84 -19.83 2.49
CA ALA A 65 24.12 -20.46 3.60
C ALA A 65 23.08 -21.50 3.14
N LYS A 66 22.95 -21.73 1.82
CA LYS A 66 21.96 -22.66 1.25
C LYS A 66 22.30 -24.13 1.36
N ASP A 67 23.57 -24.47 1.35
CA ASP A 67 24.02 -25.88 1.29
C ASP A 67 24.12 -26.56 2.65
N THR A 68 24.02 -25.79 3.74
CA THR A 68 24.00 -26.32 5.12
C THR A 68 22.56 -26.32 5.64
N GLY A 69 21.78 -27.20 5.16
CA GLY A 69 20.33 -27.41 5.23
C GLY A 69 19.54 -27.22 6.52
N HIS A 70 20.00 -26.60 7.61
CA HIS A 70 19.23 -26.60 8.85
C HIS A 70 19.38 -25.41 9.81
N ASP A 71 20.24 -24.45 9.56
CA ASP A 71 20.37 -23.36 10.54
C ASP A 71 19.37 -22.23 10.28
N VAL A 72 18.19 -22.34 10.91
CA VAL A 72 17.33 -21.18 11.14
C VAL A 72 18.16 -20.13 11.89
N PRO A 73 18.32 -18.90 11.38
CA PRO A 73 19.09 -17.88 12.07
C PRO A 73 18.64 -17.78 13.52
N GLN A 74 19.58 -17.77 14.50
CA GLN A 74 19.26 -17.71 15.94
C GLN A 74 18.32 -16.57 16.33
N ASN A 75 18.16 -15.58 15.47
CA ASN A 75 17.31 -14.42 15.64
C ASN A 75 16.01 -14.46 14.81
N ALA A 76 15.62 -15.62 14.28
CA ALA A 76 14.36 -15.75 13.54
C ALA A 76 13.14 -15.48 14.45
N PHE A 77 12.04 -15.03 13.84
CA PHE A 77 10.78 -14.93 14.56
C PHE A 77 10.29 -16.31 14.99
N THR A 78 9.69 -16.38 16.18
CA THR A 78 8.90 -17.54 16.57
C THR A 78 7.61 -17.61 15.73
N ALA A 79 6.99 -18.78 15.65
CA ALA A 79 5.70 -18.92 14.97
C ALA A 79 4.61 -18.01 15.58
N GLY A 80 4.68 -17.78 16.89
CA GLY A 80 3.80 -16.84 17.58
C GLY A 80 4.01 -15.41 17.15
N GLN A 81 5.25 -14.94 17.10
CA GLN A 81 5.59 -13.58 16.64
C GLN A 81 5.18 -13.33 15.19
N GLU A 82 5.38 -14.31 14.28
CA GLU A 82 4.90 -14.23 12.92
C GLU A 82 3.37 -14.06 12.84
N ARG A 83 2.64 -14.87 13.65
CA ARG A 83 1.17 -14.76 13.70
C ARG A 83 0.71 -13.40 14.20
N VAL A 84 1.36 -12.85 15.22
CA VAL A 84 1.05 -11.52 15.74
C VAL A 84 1.28 -10.45 14.67
N LEU A 85 2.42 -10.44 14.01
CA LEU A 85 2.71 -9.46 12.95
C LEU A 85 1.69 -9.53 11.81
N LYS A 86 1.40 -10.75 11.32
CA LYS A 86 0.35 -10.93 10.30
C LYS A 86 -1.02 -10.52 10.82
N GLY A 87 -1.33 -10.85 12.07
CA GLY A 87 -2.60 -10.49 12.72
C GLY A 87 -2.81 -8.98 12.78
N ILE A 88 -1.80 -8.21 13.15
CA ILE A 88 -1.87 -6.73 13.17
C ILE A 88 -2.22 -6.20 11.77
N ALA A 89 -1.52 -6.65 10.73
CA ALA A 89 -1.79 -6.20 9.36
C ALA A 89 -3.19 -6.62 8.87
N VAL A 90 -3.65 -7.83 9.21
CA VAL A 90 -4.99 -8.31 8.88
C VAL A 90 -6.06 -7.50 9.59
N ILE A 91 -5.89 -7.19 10.89
CA ILE A 91 -6.85 -6.38 11.66
C ILE A 91 -6.94 -4.97 11.07
N ALA A 92 -5.80 -4.34 10.75
CA ALA A 92 -5.79 -3.00 10.14
C ALA A 92 -6.49 -3.01 8.77
N SER A 93 -6.25 -4.03 7.95
CA SER A 93 -6.92 -4.19 6.66
C SER A 93 -8.43 -4.44 6.83
N ALA A 94 -8.84 -5.33 7.73
CA ALA A 94 -10.24 -5.60 8.02
C ALA A 94 -10.96 -4.34 8.53
N ALA A 95 -10.34 -3.57 9.41
CA ALA A 95 -10.87 -2.30 9.89
C ALA A 95 -11.08 -1.31 8.74
N ALA A 96 -10.14 -1.21 7.80
CA ALA A 96 -10.27 -0.34 6.62
C ALA A 96 -11.46 -0.77 5.72
N TRP A 97 -11.63 -2.08 5.47
CA TRP A 97 -12.75 -2.60 4.68
C TRP A 97 -14.09 -2.37 5.36
N ILE A 98 -14.20 -2.70 6.65
CA ILE A 98 -15.46 -2.49 7.42
C ILE A 98 -15.82 -1.01 7.41
N TRP A 99 -14.83 -0.14 7.65
CA TRP A 99 -15.03 1.31 7.63
C TRP A 99 -15.53 1.81 6.27
N ALA A 100 -14.91 1.35 5.17
CA ALA A 100 -15.33 1.67 3.82
C ALA A 100 -16.80 1.29 3.56
N PHE A 101 -17.19 0.06 3.92
CA PHE A 101 -18.55 -0.42 3.72
C PHE A 101 -19.57 0.31 4.61
N VAL A 102 -19.21 0.65 5.85
CA VAL A 102 -20.08 1.46 6.72
C VAL A 102 -20.34 2.84 6.10
N LEU A 103 -19.31 3.49 5.58
CA LEU A 103 -19.47 4.79 4.91
C LEU A 103 -20.32 4.67 3.63
N LEU A 104 -20.09 3.66 2.81
CA LEU A 104 -20.89 3.44 1.60
C LEU A 104 -22.35 3.10 1.92
N GLY A 105 -22.60 2.36 3.00
CA GLY A 105 -23.97 2.10 3.47
C GLY A 105 -24.72 3.36 3.91
N GLN A 106 -24.00 4.45 4.15
CA GLN A 106 -24.57 5.76 4.51
C GLN A 106 -24.53 6.77 3.36
N SER A 107 -24.12 6.36 2.17
CA SER A 107 -23.89 7.24 1.01
C SER A 107 -25.15 7.97 0.53
N GLU A 108 -26.34 7.39 0.77
CA GLU A 108 -27.63 8.05 0.45
C GLU A 108 -27.90 9.28 1.34
N MET A 109 -27.28 9.35 2.52
CA MET A 109 -27.52 10.47 3.46
C MET A 109 -26.80 11.74 3.01
N HIS A 110 -25.57 11.62 2.47
CA HIS A 110 -24.78 12.75 2.01
C HIS A 110 -23.62 12.32 1.11
N VAL A 111 -23.33 13.11 0.08
CA VAL A 111 -22.24 12.86 -0.89
C VAL A 111 -20.88 12.66 -0.24
N ALA A 112 -20.61 13.25 0.93
CA ALA A 112 -19.36 13.09 1.64
C ALA A 112 -19.10 11.63 2.10
N TYR A 113 -20.16 10.89 2.46
CA TYR A 113 -20.05 9.46 2.79
C TYR A 113 -19.70 8.64 1.54
N PHE A 114 -20.30 9.00 0.41
CA PHE A 114 -20.00 8.37 -0.88
C PHE A 114 -18.52 8.55 -1.24
N VAL A 115 -18.01 9.78 -1.18
CA VAL A 115 -16.61 10.09 -1.48
C VAL A 115 -15.67 9.38 -0.51
N ALA A 116 -15.88 9.54 0.80
CA ALA A 116 -15.04 8.95 1.83
C ALA A 116 -15.03 7.41 1.74
N GLY A 117 -16.18 6.79 1.51
CA GLY A 117 -16.32 5.34 1.39
C GLY A 117 -15.51 4.78 0.23
N HIS A 118 -15.56 5.40 -0.95
CA HIS A 118 -14.79 4.96 -2.10
C HIS A 118 -13.28 5.13 -1.90
N VAL A 119 -12.84 6.25 -1.36
CA VAL A 119 -11.42 6.45 -1.04
C VAL A 119 -10.94 5.42 -0.01
N MET A 120 -11.78 5.11 1.00
CA MET A 120 -11.46 4.06 1.99
C MET A 120 -11.37 2.67 1.37
N ILE A 121 -12.13 2.32 0.31
CA ILE A 121 -11.92 1.06 -0.45
C ILE A 121 -10.50 1.02 -1.03
N GLY A 122 -10.05 2.09 -1.68
CA GLY A 122 -8.70 2.14 -2.24
C GLY A 122 -7.61 1.99 -1.17
N LEU A 123 -7.78 2.65 -0.02
CA LEU A 123 -6.87 2.52 1.12
C LEU A 123 -6.91 1.09 1.72
N ALA A 124 -8.07 0.45 1.77
CA ALA A 124 -8.22 -0.95 2.20
C ALA A 124 -7.50 -1.91 1.23
N CYS A 125 -7.53 -1.66 -0.07
CA CYS A 125 -6.76 -2.41 -1.07
C CYS A 125 -5.25 -2.29 -0.80
N ILE A 126 -4.75 -1.11 -0.43
CA ILE A 126 -3.35 -0.92 -0.04
C ILE A 126 -3.03 -1.70 1.25
N CYS A 127 -3.86 -1.61 2.29
CA CYS A 127 -3.67 -2.38 3.53
C CYS A 127 -3.62 -3.87 3.25
N THR A 128 -4.52 -4.41 2.41
CA THR A 128 -4.52 -5.81 1.99
C THR A 128 -3.25 -6.18 1.23
N SER A 129 -2.76 -5.30 0.36
CA SER A 129 -1.50 -5.48 -0.35
C SER A 129 -0.30 -5.55 0.60
N LEU A 130 -0.32 -4.76 1.66
CA LEU A 130 0.73 -4.76 2.69
C LEU A 130 0.72 -6.02 3.56
N ILE A 131 -0.42 -6.72 3.73
CA ILE A 131 -0.45 -8.05 4.35
C ILE A 131 0.48 -9.01 3.60
N ALA A 132 0.42 -8.98 2.25
CA ALA A 132 1.27 -9.83 1.42
C ALA A 132 2.76 -9.51 1.63
N LEU A 133 3.11 -8.24 1.77
CA LEU A 133 4.48 -7.81 2.05
C LEU A 133 4.94 -8.29 3.44
N VAL A 134 4.14 -8.07 4.49
CA VAL A 134 4.44 -8.52 5.86
C VAL A 134 4.59 -10.04 5.91
N ALA A 135 3.66 -10.78 5.30
CA ALA A 135 3.69 -12.24 5.27
C ALA A 135 4.93 -12.75 4.52
N THR A 136 5.28 -12.16 3.38
CA THR A 136 6.46 -12.55 2.60
C THR A 136 7.73 -12.37 3.44
N ILE A 137 7.95 -11.19 4.05
CA ILE A 137 9.13 -10.90 4.84
C ILE A 137 9.19 -11.81 6.07
N ALA A 138 8.11 -11.91 6.85
CA ALA A 138 8.11 -12.68 8.10
C ALA A 138 8.36 -14.18 7.86
N ARG A 139 7.83 -14.73 6.78
CA ARG A 139 8.04 -16.14 6.43
C ARG A 139 9.44 -16.40 5.86
N GLN A 140 10.00 -15.45 5.12
CA GLN A 140 11.38 -15.52 4.66
C GLN A 140 12.36 -15.50 5.84
N VAL A 141 12.15 -14.58 6.80
CA VAL A 141 12.99 -14.50 8.02
C VAL A 141 12.97 -15.82 8.80
N ARG A 142 11.84 -16.56 8.77
CA ARG A 142 11.73 -17.87 9.41
C ARG A 142 12.22 -19.04 8.56
N ASN A 143 12.65 -18.81 7.34
CA ASN A 143 13.03 -19.86 6.38
C ASN A 143 11.90 -20.88 6.08
N VAL A 144 10.63 -20.46 6.17
CA VAL A 144 9.45 -21.32 5.89
C VAL A 144 8.61 -20.83 4.70
N TYR A 145 9.20 -19.98 3.85
CA TYR A 145 8.53 -19.44 2.68
C TYR A 145 8.38 -20.49 1.58
N SER A 146 7.15 -20.79 1.18
CA SER A 146 6.87 -21.88 0.26
C SER A 146 6.71 -21.43 -1.20
N ALA A 147 6.85 -22.37 -2.14
CA ALA A 147 6.61 -22.11 -3.56
C ALA A 147 5.15 -21.66 -3.85
N THR A 148 4.20 -22.16 -3.07
CA THR A 148 2.79 -21.77 -3.17
C THR A 148 2.58 -20.32 -2.78
N GLU A 149 3.22 -19.87 -1.68
CA GLU A 149 3.13 -18.51 -1.19
C GLU A 149 3.78 -17.53 -2.15
N ARG A 150 4.89 -17.92 -2.79
CA ARG A 150 5.54 -17.12 -3.82
C ARG A 150 4.62 -16.76 -4.98
N ASN A 151 3.70 -17.65 -5.33
CA ASN A 151 2.74 -17.38 -6.39
C ASN A 151 1.48 -16.67 -5.89
N ARG A 152 1.09 -16.88 -4.63
CA ARG A 152 -0.14 -16.32 -4.06
C ARG A 152 -0.01 -14.84 -3.72
N TRP A 153 1.05 -14.44 -3.02
CA TRP A 153 1.18 -13.09 -2.52
C TRP A 153 1.26 -12.04 -3.63
N PRO A 154 2.08 -12.19 -4.68
CA PRO A 154 2.06 -11.26 -5.80
C PRO A 154 0.71 -11.16 -6.49
N LYS A 155 0.02 -12.30 -6.68
CA LYS A 155 -1.32 -12.31 -7.29
C LYS A 155 -2.35 -11.56 -6.46
N LEU A 156 -2.31 -11.69 -5.12
CA LEU A 156 -3.19 -10.95 -4.23
C LEU A 156 -2.98 -9.44 -4.39
N VAL A 157 -1.73 -8.98 -4.41
CA VAL A 157 -1.44 -7.55 -4.56
C VAL A 157 -1.86 -7.02 -5.92
N LEU A 158 -1.60 -7.78 -6.99
CA LEU A 158 -2.06 -7.44 -8.34
C LEU A 158 -3.59 -7.38 -8.40
N LEU A 159 -4.28 -8.33 -7.76
CA LEU A 159 -5.74 -8.33 -7.68
C LEU A 159 -6.26 -7.06 -6.98
N MET A 160 -5.68 -6.68 -5.84
CA MET A 160 -6.09 -5.45 -5.12
C MET A 160 -5.86 -4.20 -5.97
N GLY A 161 -4.73 -4.11 -6.67
CA GLY A 161 -4.47 -3.03 -7.61
C GLY A 161 -5.50 -2.98 -8.74
N THR A 162 -5.81 -4.14 -9.33
CA THR A 162 -6.81 -4.25 -10.39
C THR A 162 -8.21 -3.88 -9.88
N VAL A 163 -8.60 -4.34 -8.71
CA VAL A 163 -9.90 -3.99 -8.10
C VAL A 163 -10.01 -2.48 -7.92
N SER A 164 -9.02 -1.82 -7.32
CA SER A 164 -9.04 -0.39 -7.12
C SER A 164 -9.05 0.39 -8.45
N LEU A 165 -8.25 -0.04 -9.43
CA LEU A 165 -8.15 0.61 -10.73
C LEU A 165 -9.46 0.48 -11.52
N VAL A 166 -9.98 -0.75 -11.66
CA VAL A 166 -11.22 -1.02 -12.41
C VAL A 166 -12.40 -0.32 -11.76
N TRP A 167 -12.47 -0.35 -10.43
CA TRP A 167 -13.50 0.37 -9.69
C TRP A 167 -13.42 1.88 -9.92
N GLY A 168 -12.20 2.46 -9.88
CA GLY A 168 -12.00 3.88 -10.17
C GLY A 168 -12.43 4.25 -11.57
N VAL A 169 -12.06 3.47 -12.58
CA VAL A 169 -12.49 3.66 -13.96
C VAL A 169 -14.02 3.56 -14.06
N PHE A 170 -14.63 2.55 -13.44
CA PHE A 170 -16.07 2.38 -13.43
C PHE A 170 -16.80 3.60 -12.83
N VAL A 171 -16.31 4.14 -11.71
CA VAL A 171 -16.91 5.31 -11.07
C VAL A 171 -16.83 6.55 -11.97
N VAL A 172 -15.71 6.76 -12.69
CA VAL A 172 -15.60 7.89 -13.66
C VAL A 172 -16.67 7.81 -14.73
N PHE A 173 -16.97 6.61 -15.22
CA PHE A 173 -17.94 6.43 -16.33
C PHE A 173 -19.38 6.21 -15.86
N ALA A 174 -19.62 6.01 -14.56
CA ALA A 174 -20.96 5.78 -14.02
C ALA A 174 -21.84 7.04 -14.09
N ASP A 175 -21.24 8.21 -13.94
CA ASP A 175 -21.92 9.51 -14.06
C ASP A 175 -20.89 10.58 -14.43
N SER A 176 -21.31 11.56 -15.20
CA SER A 176 -20.48 12.71 -15.65
C SER A 176 -20.27 13.78 -14.57
N SER A 177 -20.64 13.52 -13.30
CA SER A 177 -20.44 14.46 -12.22
C SER A 177 -18.96 14.65 -11.88
N SER A 178 -18.58 15.88 -11.50
CA SER A 178 -17.20 16.16 -11.02
C SER A 178 -16.83 15.30 -9.83
N THR A 179 -17.77 14.99 -8.95
CA THR A 179 -17.59 14.12 -7.78
C THR A 179 -17.11 12.72 -8.19
N ASN A 180 -17.77 12.10 -9.17
CA ASN A 180 -17.37 10.77 -9.66
C ASN A 180 -16.00 10.82 -10.35
N GLY A 181 -15.71 11.89 -11.09
CA GLY A 181 -14.39 12.12 -11.65
C GLY A 181 -13.31 12.19 -10.58
N VAL A 182 -13.52 12.98 -9.53
CA VAL A 182 -12.58 13.11 -8.39
C VAL A 182 -12.30 11.76 -7.74
N ILE A 183 -13.35 11.02 -7.41
CA ILE A 183 -13.23 9.68 -6.78
C ILE A 183 -12.46 8.74 -7.70
N GLY A 184 -12.84 8.67 -8.96
CA GLY A 184 -12.25 7.76 -9.92
C GLY A 184 -10.75 8.00 -10.10
N PHE A 185 -10.31 9.25 -10.24
CA PHE A 185 -8.90 9.59 -10.32
C PHE A 185 -8.12 9.15 -9.06
N ILE A 186 -8.67 9.37 -7.87
CA ILE A 186 -8.05 8.96 -6.61
C ILE A 186 -7.94 7.42 -6.54
N MET A 187 -9.01 6.69 -6.87
CA MET A 187 -9.06 5.24 -6.86
C MET A 187 -8.05 4.61 -7.84
N VAL A 188 -7.93 5.19 -9.04
CA VAL A 188 -6.92 4.76 -10.02
C VAL A 188 -5.51 4.96 -9.44
N GLY A 189 -5.22 6.11 -8.83
CA GLY A 189 -3.94 6.37 -8.19
C GLY A 189 -3.61 5.38 -7.07
N LEU A 190 -4.58 5.06 -6.20
CA LEU A 190 -4.42 4.07 -5.14
C LEU A 190 -4.18 2.66 -5.69
N GLY A 191 -4.83 2.29 -6.80
CA GLY A 191 -4.55 1.06 -7.53
C GLY A 191 -3.13 1.00 -8.07
N LEU A 192 -2.60 2.10 -8.61
CA LEU A 192 -1.21 2.19 -9.08
C LEU A 192 -0.20 2.02 -7.93
N VAL A 193 -0.49 2.51 -6.72
CA VAL A 193 0.31 2.24 -5.53
C VAL A 193 0.34 0.74 -5.20
N CYS A 194 -0.79 0.03 -5.30
CA CYS A 194 -0.82 -1.42 -5.12
C CYS A 194 0.08 -2.14 -6.14
N TYR A 195 0.04 -1.75 -7.41
CA TYR A 195 0.96 -2.30 -8.43
C TYR A 195 2.43 -2.01 -8.09
N SER A 196 2.73 -0.83 -7.57
CA SER A 196 4.08 -0.49 -7.12
C SER A 196 4.52 -1.36 -5.93
N ILE A 197 3.62 -1.69 -4.99
CA ILE A 197 3.88 -2.62 -3.89
C ILE A 197 4.12 -4.05 -4.44
N SER A 198 3.40 -4.45 -5.49
CA SER A 198 3.56 -5.78 -6.10
C SER A 198 5.01 -6.03 -6.56
N SER A 199 5.68 -5.01 -7.08
CA SER A 199 7.07 -5.10 -7.51
C SER A 199 8.01 -5.51 -6.38
N LYS A 200 7.78 -5.02 -5.15
CA LYS A 200 8.55 -5.39 -3.96
C LYS A 200 8.30 -6.84 -3.55
N VAL A 201 7.03 -7.26 -3.54
CA VAL A 201 6.69 -8.65 -3.20
C VAL A 201 7.29 -9.62 -4.20
N ILE A 202 7.26 -9.28 -5.50
CA ILE A 202 7.89 -10.07 -6.58
C ILE A 202 9.42 -10.11 -6.39
N LEU A 203 10.04 -8.96 -6.11
CA LEU A 203 11.47 -8.88 -5.90
C LEU A 203 11.90 -9.74 -4.71
N LEU A 204 11.25 -9.61 -3.55
CA LEU A 204 11.52 -10.42 -2.38
C LEU A 204 11.35 -11.92 -2.66
N ALA A 205 10.34 -12.31 -3.42
CA ALA A 205 10.12 -13.69 -3.83
C ALA A 205 11.24 -14.23 -4.73
N LYS A 206 11.84 -13.39 -5.59
CA LYS A 206 12.99 -13.76 -6.43
C LYS A 206 14.29 -13.82 -5.64
N ILE A 207 14.54 -12.84 -4.75
CA ILE A 207 15.70 -12.83 -3.85
C ILE A 207 15.79 -14.14 -3.09
N TRP A 208 14.68 -14.63 -2.57
CA TRP A 208 14.63 -15.87 -1.80
C TRP A 208 15.12 -17.11 -2.58
N ARG A 209 14.96 -17.12 -3.91
CA ARG A 209 15.37 -18.28 -4.74
C ARG A 209 16.79 -18.24 -5.26
N HIS A 210 17.56 -17.17 -5.05
CA HIS A 210 18.80 -16.89 -5.78
C HIS A 210 18.63 -16.97 -7.32
N GLU A 211 17.41 -16.84 -7.81
CA GLU A 211 17.09 -16.67 -9.23
C GLU A 211 17.42 -15.25 -9.69
N PHE A 212 18.56 -14.73 -9.24
CA PHE A 212 19.10 -13.43 -9.64
C PHE A 212 19.76 -13.47 -11.03
N LYS A 213 19.06 -13.97 -12.00
CA LYS A 213 19.18 -13.33 -13.31
C LYS A 213 18.21 -12.16 -13.28
N LEU A 214 18.73 -11.03 -12.89
CA LEU A 214 18.01 -9.77 -12.88
C LEU A 214 17.32 -9.57 -14.21
N SER A 215 16.02 -9.82 -14.25
CA SER A 215 15.21 -9.17 -15.26
C SER A 215 15.16 -7.71 -14.84
N ASN A 216 15.90 -6.83 -15.52
CA ASN A 216 15.85 -5.36 -15.37
C ASN A 216 14.43 -4.78 -15.51
N ARG A 217 13.42 -5.63 -15.47
CA ARG A 217 12.00 -5.31 -15.68
C ARG A 217 11.23 -5.05 -14.39
N ILE A 218 11.73 -5.51 -13.23
CA ILE A 218 11.00 -5.30 -11.96
C ILE A 218 10.96 -3.83 -11.56
N PRO A 219 12.07 -3.06 -11.66
CA PRO A 219 12.06 -1.62 -11.39
C PRO A 219 11.18 -0.82 -12.36
N ILE A 220 10.87 -1.36 -13.53
CA ILE A 220 10.00 -0.68 -14.51
C ILE A 220 8.58 -0.52 -13.96
N ILE A 221 8.07 -1.46 -13.17
CA ILE A 221 6.71 -1.39 -12.63
C ILE A 221 6.50 -0.12 -11.78
N PRO A 222 7.29 0.13 -10.70
CA PRO A 222 7.07 1.33 -9.89
C PRO A 222 7.41 2.63 -10.60
N ILE A 223 8.32 2.66 -11.58
CA ILE A 223 8.57 3.87 -12.35
C ILE A 223 7.41 4.18 -13.30
N LEU A 224 6.85 3.16 -13.97
CA LEU A 224 5.68 3.34 -14.82
C LEU A 224 4.47 3.80 -14.00
N THR A 225 4.22 3.20 -12.85
CA THR A 225 3.12 3.63 -11.97
C THR A 225 3.32 5.06 -11.46
N ALA A 226 4.55 5.46 -11.12
CA ALA A 226 4.87 6.83 -10.73
C ALA A 226 4.60 7.82 -11.87
N LEU A 227 5.11 7.53 -13.06
CA LEU A 227 4.91 8.38 -14.24
C LEU A 227 3.43 8.48 -14.62
N THR A 228 2.69 7.37 -14.53
CA THR A 228 1.23 7.37 -14.79
C THR A 228 0.49 8.23 -13.76
N CYS A 229 0.83 8.14 -12.46
CA CYS A 229 0.24 9.01 -11.44
C CYS A 229 0.53 10.49 -11.73
N LEU A 230 1.77 10.83 -12.09
CA LEU A 230 2.15 12.22 -12.38
C LEU A 230 1.47 12.74 -13.66
N PHE A 231 1.34 11.90 -14.68
CA PHE A 231 0.59 12.24 -15.89
C PHE A 231 -0.89 12.51 -15.60
N LEU A 232 -1.52 11.62 -14.84
CA LEU A 232 -2.91 11.80 -14.41
C LEU A 232 -3.07 13.03 -13.48
N ALA A 233 -2.06 13.34 -12.66
CA ALA A 233 -2.06 14.55 -11.85
C ALA A 233 -2.03 15.81 -12.73
N ALA A 234 -1.15 15.86 -13.72
CA ALA A 234 -1.08 16.98 -14.66
C ALA A 234 -2.41 17.16 -15.42
N PHE A 235 -3.01 16.06 -15.89
CA PHE A 235 -4.30 16.08 -16.53
C PHE A 235 -5.42 16.57 -15.59
N ALA A 236 -5.43 16.13 -14.33
CA ALA A 236 -6.39 16.60 -13.34
C ALA A 236 -6.16 18.07 -12.96
N PHE A 237 -4.93 18.59 -12.99
CA PHE A 237 -4.66 20.02 -12.82
C PHE A 237 -5.26 20.85 -13.97
N GLU A 238 -5.16 20.35 -15.20
CA GLU A 238 -5.78 21.00 -16.37
C GLU A 238 -7.29 21.02 -16.23
N LEU A 239 -7.92 19.90 -15.86
CA LEU A 239 -9.36 19.85 -15.58
C LEU A 239 -9.75 20.79 -14.43
N GLY A 240 -8.87 20.99 -13.46
CA GLY A 240 -9.07 21.88 -12.32
C GLY A 240 -9.22 23.35 -12.73
N THR A 241 -8.70 23.75 -13.89
CA THR A 241 -8.92 25.11 -14.43
C THR A 241 -10.37 25.32 -14.90
N ILE A 242 -11.08 24.24 -15.20
CA ILE A 242 -12.49 24.27 -15.66
C ILE A 242 -13.44 24.00 -14.48
N HIS A 243 -13.08 23.03 -13.62
CA HIS A 243 -13.84 22.62 -12.44
C HIS A 243 -12.90 22.47 -11.24
N GLU A 244 -12.97 23.36 -10.28
CA GLU A 244 -12.05 23.46 -9.13
C GLU A 244 -11.91 22.17 -8.34
N ASP A 245 -12.95 21.32 -8.31
CA ASP A 245 -12.93 20.03 -7.61
C ASP A 245 -11.77 19.13 -8.05
N TYR A 246 -11.33 19.22 -9.31
CA TYR A 246 -10.24 18.39 -9.83
C TYR A 246 -8.85 18.78 -9.30
N PHE A 247 -8.70 19.92 -8.61
CA PHE A 247 -7.45 20.20 -7.89
C PHE A 247 -7.22 19.24 -6.72
N ILE A 248 -8.28 18.61 -6.16
CA ILE A 248 -8.16 17.63 -5.08
C ILE A 248 -7.44 16.38 -5.59
N PRO A 249 -7.96 15.64 -6.60
CA PRO A 249 -7.28 14.46 -7.11
C PRO A 249 -5.92 14.78 -7.75
N ALA A 250 -5.72 15.95 -8.33
CA ALA A 250 -4.43 16.36 -8.86
C ALA A 250 -3.33 16.36 -7.79
N ARG A 251 -3.60 16.97 -6.63
CA ARG A 251 -2.68 16.99 -5.49
C ARG A 251 -2.47 15.58 -4.90
N VAL A 252 -3.54 14.81 -4.76
CA VAL A 252 -3.47 13.42 -4.27
C VAL A 252 -2.62 12.57 -5.19
N LEU A 253 -2.85 12.61 -6.50
CA LEU A 253 -2.09 11.86 -7.50
C LEU A 253 -0.61 12.25 -7.53
N THR A 254 -0.30 13.54 -7.33
CA THR A 254 1.09 14.00 -7.20
C THR A 254 1.78 13.33 -6.01
N GLY A 255 1.11 13.27 -4.84
CA GLY A 255 1.62 12.59 -3.65
C GLY A 255 1.76 11.08 -3.87
N LEU A 256 0.80 10.43 -4.51
CA LEU A 256 0.85 8.99 -4.82
C LEU A 256 1.97 8.69 -5.82
N GLY A 257 2.20 9.55 -6.81
CA GLY A 257 3.32 9.45 -7.74
C GLY A 257 4.68 9.51 -7.02
N ALA A 258 4.83 10.43 -6.06
CA ALA A 258 6.03 10.53 -5.23
C ALA A 258 6.23 9.26 -4.38
N ILE A 259 5.18 8.67 -3.83
CA ILE A 259 5.22 7.39 -3.11
C ILE A 259 5.71 6.28 -4.05
N CYS A 260 5.13 6.15 -5.25
CA CYS A 260 5.55 5.16 -6.23
C CYS A 260 7.02 5.34 -6.62
N PHE A 261 7.49 6.58 -6.78
CA PHE A 261 8.88 6.88 -7.08
C PHE A 261 9.83 6.51 -5.93
N THR A 262 9.42 6.75 -4.68
CA THR A 262 10.17 6.29 -3.50
C THR A 262 10.26 4.76 -3.47
N LEU A 263 9.16 4.07 -3.81
CA LEU A 263 9.15 2.62 -3.94
C LEU A 263 10.09 2.13 -5.06
N PHE A 264 10.18 2.84 -6.17
CA PHE A 264 11.16 2.57 -7.23
C PHE A 264 12.59 2.68 -6.71
N SER A 265 12.92 3.76 -5.99
CA SER A 265 14.26 3.97 -5.44
C SER A 265 14.69 2.83 -4.52
N ILE A 266 13.79 2.36 -3.63
CA ILE A 266 14.06 1.23 -2.72
C ILE A 266 14.31 -0.06 -3.51
N VAL A 267 13.51 -0.36 -4.53
CA VAL A 267 13.69 -1.55 -5.37
C VAL A 267 15.03 -1.49 -6.10
N SER A 268 15.39 -0.33 -6.64
CA SER A 268 16.65 -0.14 -7.39
C SER A 268 17.88 -0.28 -6.48
N ILE A 269 17.83 0.23 -5.23
CA ILE A 269 18.91 0.08 -4.25
C ILE A 269 19.09 -1.38 -3.86
N LEU A 270 17.99 -2.10 -3.59
CA LEU A 270 18.05 -3.52 -3.25
C LEU A 270 18.62 -4.35 -4.40
N GLU A 271 18.28 -4.00 -5.63
CA GLU A 271 18.76 -4.65 -6.83
C GLU A 271 20.26 -4.40 -7.05
N SER A 272 20.72 -3.16 -6.92
CA SER A 272 22.14 -2.81 -7.08
C SER A 272 23.05 -3.45 -6.01
N GLY A 273 22.58 -3.52 -4.76
CA GLY A 273 23.32 -4.14 -3.65
C GLY A 273 23.52 -5.66 -3.80
N THR A 274 22.76 -6.30 -4.66
CA THR A 274 22.88 -7.74 -4.95
C THR A 274 23.71 -8.03 -6.19
N SER A 275 23.85 -7.07 -7.09
CA SER A 275 24.63 -7.19 -8.33
C SER A 275 26.15 -7.08 -8.11
N SER A 276 26.58 -6.54 -6.97
CA SER A 276 28.00 -6.31 -6.63
C SER A 276 28.68 -7.49 -5.87
N LYS A 277 28.02 -8.62 -5.75
CA LYS A 277 28.54 -9.87 -5.18
C LYS A 277 28.39 -11.03 -6.15
#